data_ff5b58ef05629e6c248043e485ff5713
#
_entry.id   ff5b58ef05629e6c248043e485ff5713
#
_cell.length_a   1.000
_cell.length_b   1.000
_cell.length_c   1.000
_cell.angle_alpha   90.00
_cell.angle_beta   90.00
_cell.angle_gamma   90.00
#
_symmetry.space_group_name_H-M   'P 1'
#
loop_
_entity.id
_entity.type
_entity.pdbx_description
1 polymer ?
#
loop_
_entity_poly.entity_id
_entity_poly.type
_entity_poly.pdbx_seq_one_letter_code
_entity_poly.pdbx_strand_id
1 'polypeptide(L)'
;MEKQISISGTFEQRLRTESLTENQFNCFVSSLDLKIEAEAQRYYGDSDWVKVYSAAMSGYEQDALPGHNNHLGVAVYPFVVWACKEIRSFFAEMTIEVVQDDFIQDFAQGLTLDLMQFSQYSLILELNVAKLLNQLEGNDSKERFHSFVRTLSNKEMLLSFYSEYIVLARLLSIRTLYTVNNLKEAMNRFRDDMPELRSHFPFVNQAQLQKITLGIGDRHKKGNSVMCFHFTGGILLYISLKTWRFP
;
A
#
# COMPACT_ATOMS: atom_id res chain seq x y z
N MET A 1 24.07 -4.26 24.51
CA MET A 1 23.41 -5.23 25.43
C MET A 1 21.98 -5.40 24.97
N GLU A 2 21.80 -6.18 23.89
CA GLU A 2 20.49 -6.47 23.31
C GLU A 2 19.77 -7.46 24.22
N LYS A 3 18.62 -7.06 24.73
CA LYS A 3 17.69 -8.00 25.36
C LYS A 3 17.11 -8.87 24.27
N GLN A 4 17.58 -10.10 24.17
CA GLN A 4 16.87 -11.15 23.46
C GLN A 4 15.44 -11.23 24.04
N ILE A 5 14.48 -10.75 23.28
CA ILE A 5 13.07 -11.03 23.55
C ILE A 5 12.85 -12.47 23.11
N SER A 6 13.04 -13.38 24.04
CA SER A 6 12.65 -14.77 23.89
C SER A 6 11.11 -14.83 23.80
N ILE A 7 10.57 -14.73 22.61
CA ILE A 7 9.21 -15.11 22.30
C ILE A 7 9.26 -16.58 21.88
N SER A 8 9.46 -17.44 22.90
CA SER A 8 9.47 -18.88 22.72
C SER A 8 8.16 -19.37 22.07
N GLY A 9 8.26 -20.30 21.16
CA GLY A 9 7.13 -21.00 20.52
C GLY A 9 6.50 -20.29 19.33
N THR A 10 6.17 -19.02 19.43
CA THR A 10 5.55 -18.25 18.35
C THR A 10 6.53 -17.91 17.22
N PHE A 11 7.80 -17.69 17.53
CA PHE A 11 8.83 -17.40 16.53
C PHE A 11 9.17 -18.63 15.70
N GLU A 12 9.42 -19.78 16.33
CA GLU A 12 9.65 -21.03 15.61
C GLU A 12 8.44 -21.46 14.78
N GLN A 13 7.24 -21.26 15.29
CA GLN A 13 6.02 -21.56 14.56
C GLN A 13 5.86 -20.66 13.32
N ARG A 14 6.21 -19.38 13.41
CA ARG A 14 6.24 -18.46 12.27
C ARG A 14 7.30 -18.85 11.26
N LEU A 15 8.52 -19.19 11.69
CA LEU A 15 9.56 -19.67 10.78
C LEU A 15 9.12 -20.91 10.00
N ARG A 16 8.46 -21.87 10.65
CA ARG A 16 7.89 -23.07 10.01
C ARG A 16 6.79 -22.72 9.01
N THR A 17 5.91 -21.78 9.35
CA THR A 17 4.82 -21.33 8.48
C THR A 17 5.35 -20.67 7.20
N GLU A 18 6.48 -19.95 7.31
CA GLU A 18 7.15 -19.28 6.16
C GLU A 18 8.18 -20.20 5.49
N SER A 19 8.30 -21.46 5.90
CA SER A 19 9.30 -22.42 5.40
C SER A 19 10.75 -21.92 5.54
N LEU A 20 11.03 -21.11 6.57
CA LEU A 20 12.34 -20.55 6.87
C LEU A 20 13.00 -21.35 8.00
N THR A 21 14.30 -21.60 7.88
CA THR A 21 15.12 -22.07 9.01
C THR A 21 15.60 -20.86 9.83
N GLU A 22 15.91 -21.10 11.10
CA GLU A 22 16.50 -20.07 11.98
C GLU A 22 17.80 -19.50 11.40
N ASN A 23 18.63 -20.33 10.76
CA ASN A 23 19.84 -19.90 10.08
C ASN A 23 19.55 -18.98 8.89
N GLN A 24 18.50 -19.27 8.10
CA GLN A 24 18.09 -18.41 7.00
C GLN A 24 17.55 -17.08 7.51
N PHE A 25 16.79 -17.09 8.61
CA PHE A 25 16.31 -15.87 9.24
C PHE A 25 17.46 -15.05 9.84
N ASN A 26 18.41 -15.69 10.55
CA ASN A 26 19.57 -15.02 11.13
C ASN A 26 20.52 -14.50 10.04
N CYS A 27 20.69 -15.24 8.94
CA CYS A 27 21.42 -14.77 7.77
C CYS A 27 20.71 -13.57 7.14
N PHE A 28 19.39 -13.58 7.07
CA PHE A 28 18.57 -12.47 6.60
C PHE A 28 18.70 -11.24 7.51
N VAL A 29 18.68 -11.42 8.84
CA VAL A 29 18.78 -10.31 9.81
C VAL A 29 20.22 -9.80 9.93
N SER A 30 21.24 -10.66 9.83
CA SER A 30 22.66 -10.28 9.93
C SER A 30 23.24 -9.76 8.61
N SER A 31 22.63 -10.07 7.48
CA SER A 31 23.01 -9.53 6.16
C SER A 31 22.45 -8.13 5.89
N LEU A 32 21.93 -7.45 6.93
CA LEU A 32 21.47 -6.06 6.86
C LEU A 32 22.58 -5.06 6.46
N ASP A 33 23.83 -5.49 6.35
CA ASP A 33 24.92 -4.73 5.76
C ASP A 33 25.06 -5.01 4.25
N LEU A 34 24.67 -4.02 3.41
CA LEU A 34 25.09 -3.75 2.01
C LEU A 34 25.12 -4.92 0.96
N LYS A 35 25.04 -6.17 1.36
CA LYS A 35 24.89 -7.31 0.44
C LYS A 35 23.43 -7.61 0.08
N ILE A 36 22.50 -6.91 0.71
CA ILE A 36 21.05 -7.14 0.62
C ILE A 36 20.53 -6.97 -0.81
N GLU A 37 21.02 -5.98 -1.56
CA GLU A 37 20.51 -5.80 -2.94
C GLU A 37 20.84 -7.00 -3.83
N ALA A 38 22.04 -7.51 -3.76
CA ALA A 38 22.43 -8.65 -4.60
C ALA A 38 21.82 -9.99 -4.11
N GLU A 39 21.73 -10.20 -2.78
CA GLU A 39 21.11 -11.40 -2.22
C GLU A 39 19.57 -11.30 -2.19
N ALA A 40 18.98 -10.16 -1.92
CA ALA A 40 17.56 -9.95 -2.08
C ALA A 40 17.13 -10.12 -3.54
N GLN A 41 17.91 -9.65 -4.49
CA GLN A 41 17.67 -9.86 -5.91
C GLN A 41 17.82 -11.34 -6.30
N ARG A 42 18.74 -12.07 -5.66
CA ARG A 42 18.95 -13.51 -5.89
C ARG A 42 17.84 -14.37 -5.27
N TYR A 43 17.30 -14.02 -4.09
CA TYR A 43 16.24 -14.79 -3.40
C TYR A 43 14.83 -14.28 -3.66
N TYR A 44 14.66 -13.01 -4.01
CA TYR A 44 13.36 -12.33 -4.14
C TYR A 44 13.19 -11.57 -5.46
N GLY A 45 14.18 -11.61 -6.35
CA GLY A 45 14.18 -10.83 -7.59
C GLY A 45 12.95 -11.05 -8.48
N ASP A 46 12.35 -12.25 -8.41
CA ASP A 46 11.11 -12.58 -9.10
C ASP A 46 9.86 -12.42 -8.22
N SER A 47 10.01 -12.03 -6.95
CA SER A 47 8.85 -11.86 -6.09
C SER A 47 8.04 -10.61 -6.47
N ASP A 48 6.72 -10.73 -6.43
CA ASP A 48 5.81 -9.66 -6.83
C ASP A 48 6.00 -8.37 -6.04
N TRP A 49 6.40 -8.45 -4.77
CA TRP A 49 6.62 -7.26 -3.96
C TRP A 49 7.85 -6.46 -4.42
N VAL A 50 8.91 -7.12 -4.89
CA VAL A 50 10.10 -6.44 -5.43
C VAL A 50 9.77 -5.75 -6.73
N LYS A 51 8.95 -6.37 -7.59
CA LYS A 51 8.47 -5.75 -8.83
C LYS A 51 7.66 -4.49 -8.54
N VAL A 52 6.74 -4.55 -7.56
CA VAL A 52 5.95 -3.39 -7.14
C VAL A 52 6.83 -2.30 -6.55
N TYR A 53 7.76 -2.66 -5.65
CA TYR A 53 8.69 -1.69 -5.07
C TYR A 53 9.52 -0.99 -6.15
N SER A 54 10.14 -1.76 -7.02
CA SER A 54 10.98 -1.22 -8.09
C SER A 54 10.19 -0.34 -9.05
N ALA A 55 8.98 -0.76 -9.44
CA ALA A 55 8.11 0.02 -10.31
C ALA A 55 7.63 1.33 -9.64
N ALA A 56 7.27 1.27 -8.34
CA ALA A 56 6.87 2.43 -7.57
C ALA A 56 8.01 3.45 -7.45
N MET A 57 9.22 2.99 -7.08
CA MET A 57 10.38 3.87 -6.92
C MET A 57 10.89 4.43 -8.26
N SER A 58 10.87 3.62 -9.33
CA SER A 58 11.30 4.06 -10.66
C SER A 58 10.37 5.11 -11.26
N GLY A 59 9.06 4.92 -11.09
CA GLY A 59 8.03 5.80 -11.64
C GLY A 59 7.68 7.00 -10.74
N TYR A 60 8.37 7.16 -9.61
CA TYR A 60 8.10 8.27 -8.71
C TYR A 60 8.80 9.55 -9.18
N GLU A 61 8.01 10.54 -9.52
CA GLU A 61 8.40 11.93 -9.74
C GLU A 61 7.80 12.78 -8.64
N GLN A 62 8.60 13.69 -8.08
CA GLN A 62 8.24 14.46 -6.88
C GLN A 62 6.98 15.32 -7.05
N ASP A 63 6.68 15.72 -8.28
CA ASP A 63 5.57 16.62 -8.62
C ASP A 63 4.26 15.88 -8.96
N ALA A 64 4.23 14.54 -8.84
CA ALA A 64 3.13 13.73 -9.34
C ALA A 64 1.80 13.86 -8.57
N LEU A 65 1.81 14.43 -7.36
CA LEU A 65 0.60 14.64 -6.55
C LEU A 65 0.54 16.07 -5.99
N PRO A 66 -0.24 16.96 -6.59
CA PRO A 66 -0.39 18.33 -6.11
C PRO A 66 -1.02 18.38 -4.71
N GLY A 67 -0.46 19.22 -3.82
CA GLY A 67 -1.05 19.57 -2.52
C GLY A 67 -0.69 18.68 -1.33
N HIS A 68 0.15 17.66 -1.51
CA HIS A 68 0.45 16.69 -0.44
C HIS A 68 1.83 16.83 0.24
N ASN A 69 2.59 17.89 -0.07
CA ASN A 69 4.01 18.01 0.29
C ASN A 69 4.28 18.38 1.77
N ASN A 70 3.27 18.50 2.62
CA ASN A 70 3.44 19.01 3.99
C ASN A 70 3.17 18.01 5.11
N HIS A 71 3.10 16.71 4.79
CA HIS A 71 2.87 15.67 5.81
C HIS A 71 3.65 14.39 5.50
N LEU A 72 3.79 13.52 6.51
CA LEU A 72 4.56 12.27 6.43
C LEU A 72 4.09 11.31 5.32
N GLY A 73 2.91 11.48 4.79
CA GLY A 73 2.37 10.69 3.67
C GLY A 73 3.23 10.70 2.41
N VAL A 74 4.13 11.70 2.25
CA VAL A 74 5.08 11.75 1.14
C VAL A 74 5.92 10.47 1.06
N ALA A 75 6.20 9.84 2.20
CA ALA A 75 6.97 8.59 2.24
C ALA A 75 6.27 7.44 1.50
N VAL A 76 4.94 7.37 1.52
CA VAL A 76 4.18 6.29 0.88
C VAL A 76 3.68 6.62 -0.52
N TYR A 77 3.87 7.86 -0.98
CA TYR A 77 3.39 8.31 -2.29
C TYR A 77 3.87 7.49 -3.48
N PRO A 78 5.11 7.00 -3.56
CA PRO A 78 5.52 6.17 -4.69
C PRO A 78 4.58 4.97 -4.91
N PHE A 79 4.16 4.31 -3.83
CA PHE A 79 3.23 3.19 -3.88
C PHE A 79 1.82 3.62 -4.31
N VAL A 80 1.37 4.78 -3.80
CA VAL A 80 0.05 5.34 -4.15
C VAL A 80 0.01 5.74 -5.63
N VAL A 81 1.04 6.41 -6.13
CA VAL A 81 1.16 6.81 -7.54
C VAL A 81 1.14 5.58 -8.45
N TRP A 82 1.95 4.56 -8.10
CA TRP A 82 1.95 3.30 -8.83
C TRP A 82 0.55 2.65 -8.85
N ALA A 83 -0.11 2.55 -7.71
CA ALA A 83 -1.43 1.97 -7.60
C ALA A 83 -2.48 2.73 -8.42
N CYS A 84 -2.46 4.07 -8.39
CA CYS A 84 -3.35 4.91 -9.19
C CYS A 84 -3.13 4.70 -10.70
N LYS A 85 -1.88 4.56 -11.13
CA LYS A 85 -1.54 4.26 -12.52
C LYS A 85 -2.11 2.90 -12.95
N GLU A 86 -1.95 1.88 -12.11
CA GLU A 86 -2.49 0.53 -12.34
C GLU A 86 -4.02 0.52 -12.45
N ILE A 87 -4.70 1.30 -11.61
CA ILE A 87 -6.16 1.39 -11.63
C ILE A 87 -6.65 2.19 -12.84
N ARG A 88 -5.98 3.29 -13.21
CA ARG A 88 -6.31 4.04 -14.43
C ARG A 88 -6.18 3.16 -15.67
N SER A 89 -5.07 2.42 -15.80
CA SER A 89 -4.88 1.49 -16.94
C SER A 89 -5.97 0.44 -16.97
N PHE A 90 -6.34 -0.12 -15.83
CA PHE A 90 -7.42 -1.11 -15.74
C PHE A 90 -8.79 -0.51 -16.15
N PHE A 91 -9.13 0.71 -15.71
CA PHE A 91 -10.38 1.35 -16.10
C PHE A 91 -10.43 1.73 -17.58
N ALA A 92 -9.29 2.04 -18.20
CA ALA A 92 -9.25 2.30 -19.64
C ALA A 92 -9.66 1.08 -20.48
N GLU A 93 -9.53 -0.14 -19.94
CA GLU A 93 -9.91 -1.40 -20.58
C GLU A 93 -11.34 -1.83 -20.24
N MET A 94 -12.00 -1.16 -19.28
CA MET A 94 -13.35 -1.52 -18.83
C MET A 94 -14.43 -0.78 -19.62
N THR A 95 -15.56 -1.46 -19.84
CA THR A 95 -16.76 -0.88 -20.48
C THR A 95 -17.72 -0.20 -19.50
N ILE A 96 -17.35 -0.12 -18.21
CA ILE A 96 -18.18 0.48 -17.17
C ILE A 96 -17.82 1.97 -17.06
N GLU A 97 -18.85 2.82 -17.09
CA GLU A 97 -18.68 4.26 -16.85
C GLU A 97 -18.33 4.52 -15.38
N VAL A 98 -17.16 5.08 -15.16
CA VAL A 98 -16.64 5.49 -13.87
C VAL A 98 -16.31 6.98 -13.92
N VAL A 99 -16.66 7.74 -12.89
CA VAL A 99 -16.18 9.11 -12.70
C VAL A 99 -14.73 9.03 -12.25
N GLN A 100 -13.80 8.92 -13.22
CA GLN A 100 -12.43 8.48 -12.98
C GLN A 100 -11.63 9.38 -12.03
N ASP A 101 -11.75 10.70 -12.19
CA ASP A 101 -10.90 11.62 -11.43
C ASP A 101 -11.26 11.63 -9.94
N ASP A 102 -12.53 11.76 -9.59
CA ASP A 102 -13.01 11.70 -8.20
C ASP A 102 -12.70 10.34 -7.56
N PHE A 103 -12.93 9.26 -8.33
CA PHE A 103 -12.63 7.90 -7.90
C PHE A 103 -11.14 7.72 -7.56
N ILE A 104 -10.25 8.13 -8.46
CA ILE A 104 -8.80 7.99 -8.27
C ILE A 104 -8.32 8.83 -7.10
N GLN A 105 -8.87 10.02 -6.90
CA GLN A 105 -8.54 10.87 -5.75
C GLN A 105 -8.93 10.21 -4.42
N ASP A 106 -10.17 9.71 -4.31
CA ASP A 106 -10.65 8.99 -3.12
C ASP A 106 -9.84 7.72 -2.85
N PHE A 107 -9.54 6.95 -3.91
CA PHE A 107 -8.70 5.76 -3.82
C PHE A 107 -7.29 6.10 -3.31
N ALA A 108 -6.66 7.13 -3.87
CA ALA A 108 -5.33 7.58 -3.46
C ALA A 108 -5.31 8.01 -1.99
N GLN A 109 -6.32 8.77 -1.56
CA GLN A 109 -6.44 9.20 -0.17
C GLN A 109 -6.63 8.00 0.77
N GLY A 110 -7.53 7.09 0.45
CA GLY A 110 -7.80 5.89 1.23
C GLY A 110 -6.57 4.99 1.36
N LEU A 111 -5.86 4.77 0.24
CA LEU A 111 -4.63 3.98 0.22
C LEU A 111 -3.51 4.66 1.03
N THR A 112 -3.35 5.99 0.90
CA THR A 112 -2.36 6.75 1.69
C THR A 112 -2.58 6.54 3.19
N LEU A 113 -3.82 6.69 3.66
CA LEU A 113 -4.17 6.50 5.07
C LEU A 113 -3.90 5.04 5.53
N ASP A 114 -4.23 4.05 4.71
CA ASP A 114 -3.98 2.64 5.00
C ASP A 114 -2.47 2.35 5.10
N LEU A 115 -1.66 2.82 4.16
CA LEU A 115 -0.21 2.62 4.18
C LEU A 115 0.48 3.38 5.32
N MET A 116 -0.03 4.56 5.70
CA MET A 116 0.49 5.32 6.83
C MET A 116 0.32 4.60 8.17
N GLN A 117 -0.68 3.73 8.33
CA GLN A 117 -0.83 2.91 9.54
C GLN A 117 0.38 2.00 9.79
N PHE A 118 1.07 1.56 8.73
CA PHE A 118 2.29 0.75 8.83
C PHE A 118 3.55 1.60 8.99
N SER A 119 3.58 2.80 8.41
CA SER A 119 4.79 3.62 8.27
C SER A 119 5.01 4.58 9.44
N GLN A 120 3.94 5.03 10.09
CA GLN A 120 3.99 6.16 11.04
C GLN A 120 5.03 5.99 12.16
N TYR A 121 5.17 4.78 12.71
CA TYR A 121 6.10 4.54 13.81
C TYR A 121 7.56 4.65 13.36
N SER A 122 7.91 4.07 12.20
CA SER A 122 9.25 4.19 11.62
C SER A 122 9.56 5.64 11.26
N LEU A 123 8.62 6.36 10.67
CA LEU A 123 8.79 7.77 10.30
C LEU A 123 8.94 8.69 11.51
N ILE A 124 8.19 8.44 12.59
CA ILE A 124 8.33 9.17 13.85
C ILE A 124 9.68 8.87 14.51
N LEU A 125 10.14 7.62 14.45
CA LEU A 125 11.45 7.24 14.95
C LEU A 125 12.55 7.99 14.21
N GLU A 126 12.55 7.98 12.87
CA GLU A 126 13.53 8.71 12.06
C GLU A 126 13.48 10.23 12.27
N LEU A 127 12.30 10.82 12.42
CA LEU A 127 12.16 12.22 12.77
C LEU A 127 12.87 12.54 14.10
N ASN A 128 12.73 11.67 15.10
CA ASN A 128 13.37 11.85 16.40
C ASN A 128 14.91 11.64 16.31
N VAL A 129 15.36 10.66 15.53
CA VAL A 129 16.79 10.43 15.28
C VAL A 129 17.40 11.65 14.58
N ALA A 130 16.80 12.12 13.50
CA ALA A 130 17.24 13.30 12.77
C ALA A 130 17.29 14.57 13.66
N LYS A 131 16.32 14.70 14.59
CA LYS A 131 16.31 15.76 15.59
C LYS A 131 17.50 15.64 16.56
N LEU A 132 17.76 14.44 17.09
CA LEU A 132 18.86 14.20 18.04
C LEU A 132 20.24 14.45 17.39
N LEU A 133 20.35 14.12 16.11
CA LEU A 133 21.58 14.33 15.33
C LEU A 133 21.72 15.74 14.77
N ASN A 134 20.79 16.67 15.08
CA ASN A 134 20.76 18.05 14.57
C ASN A 134 20.76 18.13 13.04
N GLN A 135 20.12 17.19 12.37
CA GLN A 135 20.04 17.14 10.89
C GLN A 135 18.83 17.91 10.32
N LEU A 136 17.97 18.45 11.19
CA LEU A 136 16.76 19.17 10.80
C LEU A 136 17.00 20.67 10.80
N GLU A 137 16.70 21.32 9.69
CA GLU A 137 16.71 22.77 9.54
C GLU A 137 15.46 23.40 10.17
N GLY A 138 15.63 24.56 10.78
CA GLY A 138 14.54 25.37 11.30
C GLY A 138 14.67 25.72 12.78
N ASN A 139 14.07 26.87 13.14
CA ASN A 139 14.18 27.47 14.47
C ASN A 139 13.14 26.90 15.44
N ASP A 140 12.01 26.42 14.93
CA ASP A 140 10.93 25.84 15.71
C ASP A 140 10.62 24.39 15.30
N SER A 141 9.69 23.77 16.00
CA SER A 141 9.29 22.37 15.76
C SER A 141 8.57 22.19 14.43
N LYS A 142 7.84 23.20 13.95
CA LYS A 142 7.11 23.16 12.69
C LYS A 142 8.07 23.25 11.49
N GLU A 143 9.03 24.17 11.56
CA GLU A 143 10.07 24.29 10.52
C GLU A 143 10.90 23.01 10.43
N ARG A 144 11.33 22.43 11.58
CA ARG A 144 12.05 21.16 11.61
C ARG A 144 11.22 20.00 11.05
N PHE A 145 9.93 19.95 11.35
CA PHE A 145 9.05 18.95 10.76
C PHE A 145 8.96 19.11 9.23
N HIS A 146 8.81 20.34 8.73
CA HIS A 146 8.79 20.60 7.28
C HIS A 146 10.14 20.26 6.62
N SER A 147 11.27 20.51 7.30
CA SER A 147 12.59 20.07 6.84
C SER A 147 12.64 18.55 6.67
N PHE A 148 12.17 17.79 7.65
CA PHE A 148 12.10 16.34 7.57
C PHE A 148 11.22 15.85 6.41
N VAL A 149 10.02 16.39 6.27
CA VAL A 149 9.12 16.06 5.15
C VAL A 149 9.76 16.34 3.80
N ARG A 150 10.46 17.47 3.67
CA ARG A 150 11.21 17.82 2.44
C ARG A 150 12.31 16.80 2.14
N THR A 151 13.04 16.36 3.16
CA THR A 151 14.04 15.29 3.03
C THR A 151 13.41 14.00 2.50
N LEU A 152 12.29 13.57 3.08
CA LEU A 152 11.56 12.37 2.62
C LEU A 152 10.97 12.53 1.21
N SER A 153 10.74 13.74 0.73
CA SER A 153 10.26 13.99 -0.63
C SER A 153 11.37 13.81 -1.67
N ASN A 154 12.64 13.81 -1.26
CA ASN A 154 13.76 13.51 -2.15
C ASN A 154 13.85 12.00 -2.40
N LYS A 155 13.92 11.60 -3.68
CA LYS A 155 13.92 10.19 -4.08
C LYS A 155 15.10 9.40 -3.50
N GLU A 156 16.30 9.97 -3.50
CA GLU A 156 17.51 9.30 -3.00
C GLU A 156 17.41 9.09 -1.49
N MET A 157 16.93 10.09 -0.76
CA MET A 157 16.73 10.00 0.69
C MET A 157 15.62 8.99 1.04
N LEU A 158 14.57 8.93 0.24
CA LEU A 158 13.50 7.96 0.41
C LEU A 158 13.97 6.53 0.13
N LEU A 159 14.81 6.33 -0.88
CA LEU A 159 15.44 5.04 -1.15
C LEU A 159 16.36 4.62 0.00
N SER A 160 17.16 5.55 0.57
CA SER A 160 17.97 5.30 1.76
C SER A 160 17.10 4.87 2.94
N PHE A 161 16.01 5.60 3.22
CA PHE A 161 15.05 5.23 4.26
C PHE A 161 14.52 3.80 4.08
N TYR A 162 14.09 3.43 2.88
CA TYR A 162 13.57 2.08 2.64
C TYR A 162 14.65 1.00 2.62
N SER A 163 15.91 1.32 2.37
CA SER A 163 17.01 0.37 2.51
C SER A 163 17.27 -0.01 3.97
N GLU A 164 17.06 0.93 4.90
CA GLU A 164 17.13 0.67 6.34
C GLU A 164 15.87 -0.06 6.84
N TYR A 165 14.71 0.31 6.29
CA TYR A 165 13.40 -0.27 6.66
C TYR A 165 12.87 -1.24 5.58
N ILE A 166 13.70 -2.21 5.16
CA ILE A 166 13.35 -3.14 4.07
C ILE A 166 12.08 -3.95 4.35
N VAL A 167 11.83 -4.32 5.60
CA VAL A 167 10.59 -5.01 6.00
C VAL A 167 9.38 -4.12 5.79
N LEU A 168 9.49 -2.83 6.09
CA LEU A 168 8.44 -1.85 5.82
C LEU A 168 8.21 -1.70 4.31
N ALA A 169 9.28 -1.56 3.51
CA ALA A 169 9.18 -1.51 2.05
C ALA A 169 8.43 -2.71 1.48
N ARG A 170 8.74 -3.92 1.96
CA ARG A 170 8.04 -5.16 1.60
C ARG A 170 6.57 -5.12 2.02
N LEU A 171 6.26 -4.71 3.25
CA LEU A 171 4.88 -4.64 3.74
C LEU A 171 4.04 -3.66 2.92
N LEU A 172 4.57 -2.48 2.63
CA LEU A 172 3.89 -1.47 1.82
C LEU A 172 3.65 -1.97 0.39
N SER A 173 4.66 -2.60 -0.22
CA SER A 173 4.54 -3.18 -1.57
C SER A 173 3.46 -4.26 -1.63
N ILE A 174 3.48 -5.22 -0.69
CA ILE A 174 2.48 -6.30 -0.61
C ILE A 174 1.08 -5.73 -0.36
N ARG A 175 0.98 -4.76 0.56
CA ARG A 175 -0.30 -4.13 0.88
C ARG A 175 -0.89 -3.41 -0.32
N THR A 176 -0.07 -2.65 -1.02
CA THR A 176 -0.46 -1.93 -2.24
C THR A 176 -0.90 -2.91 -3.34
N LEU A 177 -0.11 -3.95 -3.60
CA LEU A 177 -0.44 -4.99 -4.58
C LEU A 177 -1.78 -5.65 -4.29
N TYR A 178 -2.01 -6.05 -3.03
CA TYR A 178 -3.27 -6.69 -2.65
C TYR A 178 -4.45 -5.72 -2.78
N THR A 179 -4.29 -4.46 -2.42
CA THR A 179 -5.35 -3.46 -2.58
C THR A 179 -5.74 -3.28 -4.04
N VAL A 180 -4.74 -3.16 -4.94
CA VAL A 180 -4.98 -3.05 -6.39
C VAL A 180 -5.65 -4.31 -6.94
N ASN A 181 -5.13 -5.50 -6.61
CA ASN A 181 -5.69 -6.76 -7.11
C ASN A 181 -7.11 -7.01 -6.60
N ASN A 182 -7.38 -6.74 -5.33
CA ASN A 182 -8.71 -6.88 -4.74
C ASN A 182 -9.72 -5.94 -5.39
N LEU A 183 -9.31 -4.70 -5.68
CA LEU A 183 -10.17 -3.76 -6.40
C LEU A 183 -10.44 -4.21 -7.83
N LYS A 184 -9.40 -4.65 -8.57
CA LYS A 184 -9.55 -5.19 -9.94
C LYS A 184 -10.49 -6.42 -9.93
N GLU A 185 -10.35 -7.31 -8.95
CA GLU A 185 -11.24 -8.49 -8.81
C GLU A 185 -12.68 -8.08 -8.51
N ALA A 186 -12.91 -7.14 -7.59
CA ALA A 186 -14.23 -6.64 -7.26
C ALA A 186 -14.92 -6.00 -8.48
N MET A 187 -14.18 -5.20 -9.25
CA MET A 187 -14.68 -4.57 -10.46
C MET A 187 -15.00 -5.58 -11.57
N ASN A 188 -14.18 -6.62 -11.73
CA ASN A 188 -14.49 -7.69 -12.69
C ASN A 188 -15.75 -8.43 -12.31
N ARG A 189 -15.92 -8.81 -11.04
CA ARG A 189 -17.17 -9.43 -10.55
C ARG A 189 -18.36 -8.52 -10.77
N PHE A 190 -18.25 -7.24 -10.43
CA PHE A 190 -19.30 -6.26 -10.66
C PHE A 190 -19.69 -6.19 -12.14
N ARG A 191 -18.71 -6.15 -13.06
CA ARG A 191 -18.96 -6.16 -14.51
C ARG A 191 -19.71 -7.43 -14.93
N ASP A 192 -19.26 -8.59 -14.44
CA ASP A 192 -19.83 -9.88 -14.82
C ASP A 192 -21.26 -10.05 -14.29
N ASP A 193 -21.57 -9.49 -13.10
CA ASP A 193 -22.91 -9.51 -12.48
C ASP A 193 -23.85 -8.41 -13.03
N MET A 194 -23.34 -7.44 -13.82
CA MET A 194 -24.13 -6.30 -14.31
C MET A 194 -25.38 -6.68 -15.10
N PRO A 195 -25.39 -7.70 -15.99
CA PRO A 195 -26.60 -8.08 -16.72
C PRO A 195 -27.73 -8.51 -15.77
N GLU A 196 -27.40 -9.28 -14.72
CA GLU A 196 -28.35 -9.75 -13.73
C GLU A 196 -28.81 -8.58 -12.83
N LEU A 197 -27.89 -7.75 -12.37
CA LEU A 197 -28.21 -6.55 -11.59
C LEU A 197 -29.17 -5.62 -12.34
N ARG A 198 -28.95 -5.41 -13.63
CA ARG A 198 -29.83 -4.57 -14.47
C ARG A 198 -31.22 -5.15 -14.65
N SER A 199 -31.34 -6.47 -14.69
CA SER A 199 -32.64 -7.14 -14.82
C SER A 199 -33.48 -7.04 -13.55
N HIS A 200 -32.85 -7.11 -12.38
CA HIS A 200 -33.54 -7.06 -11.10
C HIS A 200 -33.68 -5.63 -10.56
N PHE A 201 -32.75 -4.75 -10.90
CA PHE A 201 -32.66 -3.38 -10.39
C PHE A 201 -32.55 -2.36 -11.55
N PRO A 202 -33.68 -1.99 -12.20
CA PRO A 202 -33.66 -1.10 -13.37
C PRO A 202 -32.97 0.25 -13.16
N PHE A 203 -32.91 0.75 -11.92
CA PHE A 203 -32.22 2.00 -11.57
C PHE A 203 -30.69 1.92 -11.81
N VAL A 204 -30.10 0.74 -11.81
CA VAL A 204 -28.67 0.53 -12.09
C VAL A 204 -28.30 0.91 -13.53
N ASN A 205 -29.26 0.93 -14.45
CA ASN A 205 -29.02 1.28 -15.87
C ASN A 205 -28.55 2.73 -16.08
N GLN A 206 -28.90 3.64 -15.17
CA GLN A 206 -28.57 5.07 -15.26
C GLN A 206 -27.53 5.50 -14.22
N ALA A 207 -27.09 4.59 -13.36
CA ALA A 207 -26.19 4.88 -12.27
C ALA A 207 -24.73 4.80 -12.73
N GLN A 208 -23.96 5.86 -12.46
CA GLN A 208 -22.51 5.88 -12.66
C GLN A 208 -21.79 5.61 -11.35
N LEU A 209 -20.72 4.83 -11.40
CA LEU A 209 -19.88 4.58 -10.24
C LEU A 209 -19.07 5.83 -9.90
N GLN A 210 -19.24 6.33 -8.68
CA GLN A 210 -18.58 7.55 -8.20
C GLN A 210 -17.40 7.24 -7.29
N LYS A 211 -17.55 6.24 -6.40
CA LYS A 211 -16.60 5.96 -5.32
C LYS A 211 -16.65 4.50 -4.91
N ILE A 212 -15.53 3.98 -4.42
CA ILE A 212 -15.49 2.69 -3.71
C ILE A 212 -14.87 2.88 -2.34
N THR A 213 -15.61 2.52 -1.30
CA THR A 213 -15.07 2.42 0.05
C THR A 213 -14.46 1.03 0.25
N LEU A 214 -13.15 1.00 0.47
CA LEU A 214 -12.37 -0.22 0.69
C LEU A 214 -12.35 -0.59 2.18
N GLY A 215 -12.18 -1.89 2.47
CA GLY A 215 -11.86 -2.35 3.83
C GLY A 215 -13.02 -2.30 4.80
N ILE A 216 -14.24 -2.47 4.34
CA ILE A 216 -15.41 -2.55 5.22
C ILE A 216 -15.43 -3.91 5.92
N GLY A 217 -15.43 -3.90 7.27
CA GLY A 217 -15.37 -5.09 8.10
C GLY A 217 -13.98 -5.73 8.17
N ASP A 218 -13.93 -7.00 8.64
CA ASP A 218 -12.69 -7.71 8.85
C ASP A 218 -11.97 -8.06 7.55
N ARG A 219 -10.66 -7.87 7.56
CA ARG A 219 -9.78 -8.26 6.45
C ARG A 219 -9.39 -9.73 6.59
N HIS A 220 -9.61 -10.49 5.53
CA HIS A 220 -9.24 -11.89 5.44
C HIS A 220 -8.06 -12.10 4.49
N LYS A 221 -7.79 -13.34 4.10
CA LYS A 221 -6.70 -13.78 3.20
C LYS A 221 -6.34 -12.72 2.14
N LYS A 222 -5.07 -12.31 2.11
CA LYS A 222 -4.56 -11.29 1.18
C LYS A 222 -5.28 -9.92 1.27
N GLY A 223 -5.80 -9.58 2.45
CA GLY A 223 -6.47 -8.30 2.68
C GLY A 223 -7.87 -8.18 2.07
N ASN A 224 -8.50 -9.29 1.68
CA ASN A 224 -9.87 -9.30 1.18
C ASN A 224 -10.83 -8.79 2.27
N SER A 225 -11.68 -7.87 1.88
CA SER A 225 -12.73 -7.30 2.72
C SER A 225 -13.96 -7.01 1.88
N VAL A 226 -15.05 -6.63 2.53
CA VAL A 226 -16.21 -6.11 1.81
C VAL A 226 -15.86 -4.73 1.26
N MET A 227 -16.30 -4.44 0.05
CA MET A 227 -16.20 -3.13 -0.60
C MET A 227 -17.60 -2.57 -0.81
N CYS A 228 -17.77 -1.27 -0.60
CA CYS A 228 -19.02 -0.59 -0.91
C CYS A 228 -18.83 0.30 -2.14
N PHE A 229 -19.60 0.03 -3.17
CA PHE A 229 -19.65 0.79 -4.40
C PHE A 229 -20.74 1.84 -4.28
N HIS A 230 -20.39 3.09 -4.44
CA HIS A 230 -21.27 4.25 -4.37
C HIS A 230 -21.58 4.73 -5.79
N PHE A 231 -22.85 4.80 -6.12
CA PHE A 231 -23.32 5.25 -7.44
C PHE A 231 -24.05 6.58 -7.35
N THR A 232 -24.19 7.25 -8.48
CA THR A 232 -25.06 8.41 -8.62
C THR A 232 -26.46 8.08 -8.13
N GLY A 233 -27.15 9.07 -7.53
CA GLY A 233 -28.49 8.84 -6.97
C GLY A 233 -28.50 8.20 -5.57
N GLY A 234 -27.32 8.08 -4.90
CA GLY A 234 -27.24 7.55 -3.53
C GLY A 234 -27.35 6.02 -3.43
N ILE A 235 -27.19 5.31 -4.54
CA ILE A 235 -27.25 3.85 -4.57
C ILE A 235 -25.95 3.27 -4.01
N LEU A 236 -26.06 2.28 -3.13
CA LEU A 236 -24.94 1.55 -2.53
C LEU A 236 -25.02 0.07 -2.87
N LEU A 237 -23.91 -0.50 -3.33
CA LEU A 237 -23.77 -1.93 -3.56
C LEU A 237 -22.58 -2.48 -2.75
N TYR A 238 -22.82 -3.51 -1.96
CA TYR A 238 -21.79 -4.18 -1.17
C TYR A 238 -21.30 -5.43 -1.89
N ILE A 239 -20.01 -5.47 -2.21
CA ILE A 239 -19.36 -6.60 -2.86
C ILE A 239 -18.41 -7.28 -1.88
N SER A 240 -18.62 -8.58 -1.66
CA SER A 240 -17.71 -9.42 -0.88
C SER A 240 -16.84 -10.26 -1.81
N LEU A 241 -15.53 -10.25 -1.59
CA LEU A 241 -14.59 -11.12 -2.31
C LEU A 241 -14.50 -12.54 -1.71
N LYS A 242 -15.28 -12.82 -0.66
CA LYS A 242 -15.42 -14.21 -0.17
C LYS A 242 -16.25 -15.02 -1.14
N THR A 243 -15.70 -16.11 -1.64
CA THR A 243 -16.49 -17.16 -2.29
C THR A 243 -17.26 -17.91 -1.18
N TRP A 244 -18.52 -17.63 -1.03
CA TRP A 244 -19.42 -18.49 -0.29
C TRP A 244 -19.63 -19.76 -1.14
N ARG A 245 -18.91 -20.84 -0.82
CA ARG A 245 -19.38 -22.15 -1.26
C ARG A 245 -20.37 -22.59 -0.19
N PHE A 246 -21.64 -22.63 -0.56
CA PHE A 246 -22.60 -23.38 0.21
C PHE A 246 -22.18 -24.85 0.17
N PRO A 247 -22.22 -25.55 1.31
CA PRO A 247 -21.90 -26.96 1.36
C PRO A 247 -22.89 -27.77 0.51
#